data_52d322143c0c5382b7a4c2fd89d00803
#
_entry.id   52d322143c0c5382b7a4c2fd89d00803
#
_cell.length_a   1.000
_cell.length_b   1.000
_cell.length_c   1.000
_cell.angle_alpha   90.00
_cell.angle_beta   90.00
_cell.angle_gamma   90.00
#
_symmetry.space_group_name_H-M   'P 1'
#
loop_
_entity.id
_entity.type
_entity.pdbx_description
1 polymer ?
#
loop_
_entity_poly.entity_id
_entity_poly.type
_entity_poly.pdbx_seq_one_letter_code
_entity_poly.pdbx_strand_id
1 'polypeptide(L)'
;MLLSNLSDQVLVKKYINGDNYSFEVLLNRHKSRVFAFIMSKIKNKDLSEDIFQDTYVKVVNSLQKGKYNEEGKFLPWVMRIAHNLVIDHFRKQKKMHMVRSNNDFDIFDVIKDDNINVDDRLIRDQIFSDLRGLINLLPNDQKEVLMMRYFEEMSFKKIAEHFDISINTALGRMRYALINLRVLKQKRHVDLHK
;
A
#
# COMPACT_ATOMS: atom_id res chain seq x y z
N MET A 1 -17.79 3.22 28.45
CA MET A 1 -17.40 2.30 27.38
C MET A 1 -16.22 2.91 26.65
N LEU A 2 -15.04 2.28 26.65
CA LEU A 2 -13.85 2.86 26.03
C LEU A 2 -14.05 2.91 24.52
N LEU A 3 -13.94 4.09 23.89
CA LEU A 3 -14.09 4.29 22.44
C LEU A 3 -13.11 3.42 21.62
N SER A 4 -11.99 3.01 22.23
CA SER A 4 -11.02 2.10 21.62
C SER A 4 -11.59 0.73 21.21
N ASN A 5 -12.69 0.29 21.82
CA ASN A 5 -13.33 -1.00 21.52
C ASN A 5 -14.43 -0.92 20.44
N LEU A 6 -14.75 0.28 19.97
CA LEU A 6 -15.75 0.47 18.93
C LEU A 6 -15.18 0.11 17.55
N SER A 7 -16.05 -0.36 16.65
CA SER A 7 -15.66 -0.59 15.25
C SER A 7 -15.36 0.73 14.52
N ASP A 8 -14.54 0.67 13.47
CA ASP A 8 -14.23 1.84 12.63
C ASP A 8 -15.50 2.50 12.11
N GLN A 9 -16.49 1.71 11.72
CA GLN A 9 -17.79 2.17 11.26
C GLN A 9 -18.51 3.07 12.26
N VAL A 10 -18.52 2.68 13.52
CA VAL A 10 -19.13 3.45 14.59
C VAL A 10 -18.36 4.73 14.87
N LEU A 11 -17.01 4.65 14.87
CA LEU A 11 -16.15 5.80 15.09
C LEU A 11 -16.28 6.83 13.97
N VAL A 12 -16.35 6.40 12.71
CA VAL A 12 -16.58 7.30 11.56
C VAL A 12 -17.91 8.02 11.67
N LYS A 13 -19.00 7.31 12.00
CA LYS A 13 -20.31 7.93 12.21
C LYS A 13 -20.30 8.96 13.34
N LYS A 14 -19.65 8.64 14.46
CA LYS A 14 -19.51 9.57 15.59
C LYS A 14 -18.72 10.82 15.18
N TYR A 15 -17.63 10.66 14.45
CA TYR A 15 -16.83 11.79 13.95
C TYR A 15 -17.64 12.70 13.02
N ILE A 16 -18.38 12.14 12.08
CA ILE A 16 -19.27 12.91 11.18
C ILE A 16 -20.33 13.69 11.97
N ASN A 17 -20.78 13.14 13.11
CA ASN A 17 -21.72 13.81 14.03
C ASN A 17 -21.05 14.79 15.01
N GLY A 18 -19.76 15.11 14.84
CA GLY A 18 -19.06 16.13 15.61
C GLY A 18 -18.16 15.63 16.74
N ASP A 19 -18.06 14.32 16.98
CA ASP A 19 -17.15 13.76 18.00
C ASP A 19 -15.72 13.65 17.47
N ASN A 20 -14.93 14.71 17.65
CA ASN A 20 -13.55 14.76 17.20
C ASN A 20 -12.64 13.68 17.83
N TYR A 21 -12.94 13.24 19.05
CA TYR A 21 -12.16 12.21 19.73
C TYR A 21 -12.28 10.85 19.04
N SER A 22 -13.41 10.57 18.42
CA SER A 22 -13.58 9.36 17.60
C SER A 22 -12.62 9.31 16.41
N PHE A 23 -12.26 10.47 15.81
CA PHE A 23 -11.25 10.51 14.75
C PHE A 23 -9.83 10.28 15.30
N GLU A 24 -9.51 10.79 16.47
CA GLU A 24 -8.21 10.53 17.10
C GLU A 24 -8.01 9.02 17.35
N VAL A 25 -9.05 8.31 17.79
CA VAL A 25 -9.01 6.85 17.97
C VAL A 25 -8.76 6.15 16.62
N LEU A 26 -9.45 6.54 15.54
CA LEU A 26 -9.22 6.00 14.19
C LEU A 26 -7.80 6.24 13.70
N LEU A 27 -7.30 7.47 13.88
CA LEU A 27 -5.94 7.84 13.52
C LEU A 27 -4.92 6.97 14.26
N ASN A 28 -5.02 6.88 15.58
CA ASN A 28 -4.11 6.11 16.43
C ASN A 28 -4.14 4.62 16.10
N ARG A 29 -5.29 4.06 15.73
CA ARG A 29 -5.47 2.66 15.35
C ARG A 29 -4.76 2.32 14.03
N HIS A 30 -4.74 3.23 13.07
CA HIS A 30 -4.29 2.94 11.71
C HIS A 30 -2.99 3.64 11.29
N LYS A 31 -2.53 4.65 12.05
CA LYS A 31 -1.34 5.47 11.70
C LYS A 31 -0.11 4.65 11.34
N SER A 32 0.22 3.64 12.14
CA SER A 32 1.42 2.83 11.93
C SER A 32 1.38 2.07 10.60
N ARG A 33 0.22 1.52 10.22
CA ARG A 33 0.05 0.79 8.97
C ARG A 33 0.12 1.71 7.76
N VAL A 34 -0.53 2.88 7.84
CA VAL A 34 -0.53 3.87 6.75
C VAL A 34 0.87 4.44 6.58
N PHE A 35 1.55 4.81 7.67
CA PHE A 35 2.90 5.33 7.62
C PHE A 35 3.91 4.30 7.08
N ALA A 36 3.85 3.06 7.57
CA ALA A 36 4.71 1.98 7.08
C ALA A 36 4.55 1.73 5.58
N PHE A 37 3.31 1.80 5.07
CA PHE A 37 3.04 1.69 3.64
C PHE A 37 3.71 2.82 2.86
N ILE A 38 3.51 4.10 3.27
CA ILE A 38 4.10 5.27 2.61
C ILE A 38 5.63 5.16 2.65
N MET A 39 6.20 4.87 3.82
CA MET A 39 7.64 4.74 4.02
C MET A 39 8.26 3.63 3.16
N SER A 40 7.55 2.50 2.98
CA SER A 40 8.01 1.40 2.11
C SER A 40 8.16 1.81 0.65
N LYS A 41 7.41 2.83 0.20
CA LYS A 41 7.42 3.32 -1.19
C LYS A 41 8.34 4.52 -1.39
N ILE A 42 8.33 5.46 -0.44
CA ILE A 42 9.07 6.73 -0.53
C ILE A 42 10.52 6.59 -0.05
N LYS A 43 10.78 5.73 0.96
CA LYS A 43 12.12 5.48 1.54
C LYS A 43 12.84 6.75 2.05
N ASN A 44 12.11 7.83 2.27
CA ASN A 44 12.59 9.08 2.88
C ASN A 44 11.61 9.44 4.00
N LYS A 45 12.12 9.63 5.22
CA LYS A 45 11.29 9.84 6.42
C LYS A 45 10.50 11.13 6.33
N ASP A 46 11.16 12.26 6.07
CA ASP A 46 10.52 13.59 6.07
C ASP A 46 9.42 13.67 5.02
N LEU A 47 9.73 13.20 3.82
CA LEU A 47 8.75 13.14 2.73
C LEU A 47 7.60 12.17 3.01
N SER A 48 7.88 11.08 3.72
CA SER A 48 6.83 10.13 4.13
C SER A 48 5.92 10.76 5.19
N GLU A 49 6.45 11.57 6.08
CA GLU A 49 5.67 12.33 7.07
C GLU A 49 4.77 13.37 6.37
N ASP A 50 5.27 14.09 5.38
CA ASP A 50 4.48 15.03 4.58
C ASP A 50 3.30 14.33 3.86
N ILE A 51 3.59 13.22 3.16
CA ILE A 51 2.54 12.46 2.46
C ILE A 51 1.54 11.84 3.45
N PHE A 52 2.00 11.43 4.63
CA PHE A 52 1.14 10.92 5.68
C PHE A 52 0.19 12.01 6.20
N GLN A 53 0.68 13.21 6.47
CA GLN A 53 -0.13 14.37 6.87
C GLN A 53 -1.15 14.71 5.78
N ASP A 54 -0.72 14.82 4.53
CA ASP A 54 -1.59 15.08 3.37
C ASP A 54 -2.68 14.02 3.22
N THR A 55 -2.35 12.75 3.51
CA THR A 55 -3.31 11.64 3.50
C THR A 55 -4.44 11.91 4.48
N TYR A 56 -4.10 12.23 5.73
CA TYR A 56 -5.11 12.45 6.76
C TYR A 56 -5.87 13.77 6.61
N VAL A 57 -5.26 14.81 6.07
CA VAL A 57 -5.97 16.04 5.65
C VAL A 57 -7.03 15.71 4.59
N LYS A 58 -6.71 14.90 3.58
CA LYS A 58 -7.68 14.46 2.58
C LYS A 58 -8.76 13.55 3.17
N VAL A 59 -8.42 12.68 4.12
CA VAL A 59 -9.39 11.85 4.86
C VAL A 59 -10.40 12.73 5.59
N VAL A 60 -9.93 13.67 6.41
CA VAL A 60 -10.79 14.61 7.17
C VAL A 60 -11.71 15.39 6.24
N ASN A 61 -11.15 16.01 5.20
CA ASN A 61 -11.92 16.78 4.23
C ASN A 61 -12.99 15.94 3.52
N SER A 62 -12.69 14.68 3.22
CA SER A 62 -13.65 13.78 2.56
C SER A 62 -14.77 13.32 3.48
N LEU A 63 -14.46 13.06 4.75
CA LEU A 63 -15.46 12.72 5.78
C LEU A 63 -16.41 13.89 6.03
N GLN A 64 -15.87 15.11 6.21
CA GLN A 64 -16.65 16.33 6.46
C GLN A 64 -17.55 16.71 5.28
N LYS A 65 -17.10 16.44 4.04
CA LYS A 65 -17.88 16.71 2.82
C LYS A 65 -18.87 15.58 2.47
N GLY A 66 -19.00 14.56 3.30
CA GLY A 66 -19.89 13.42 3.04
C GLY A 66 -19.50 12.58 1.81
N LYS A 67 -18.23 12.66 1.36
CA LYS A 67 -17.75 11.93 0.17
C LYS A 67 -17.32 10.50 0.47
N TYR A 68 -17.34 10.10 1.71
CA TYR A 68 -17.03 8.75 2.14
C TYR A 68 -18.32 7.96 2.38
N ASN A 69 -18.48 6.85 1.65
CA ASN A 69 -19.55 5.91 1.89
C ASN A 69 -19.07 4.84 2.88
N GLU A 70 -19.72 4.79 4.07
CA GLU A 70 -19.32 3.89 5.15
C GLU A 70 -19.82 2.46 4.88
N GLU A 71 -18.93 1.63 4.34
CA GLU A 71 -19.16 0.21 4.07
C GLU A 71 -18.33 -0.71 4.99
N GLY A 72 -17.83 -0.22 6.12
CA GLY A 72 -16.91 -0.98 6.99
C GLY A 72 -15.50 -1.16 6.43
N LYS A 73 -15.10 -0.33 5.46
CA LYS A 73 -13.82 -0.43 4.76
C LYS A 73 -12.93 0.80 4.96
N PHE A 74 -12.92 1.38 6.16
CA PHE A 74 -12.21 2.63 6.44
C PHE A 74 -10.71 2.53 6.11
N LEU A 75 -9.97 1.56 6.67
CA LEU A 75 -8.54 1.43 6.39
C LEU A 75 -8.21 1.21 4.91
N PRO A 76 -8.86 0.29 4.15
CA PRO A 76 -8.66 0.18 2.71
C PRO A 76 -8.88 1.49 1.93
N TRP A 77 -9.85 2.29 2.35
CA TRP A 77 -10.11 3.57 1.74
C TRP A 77 -9.01 4.60 2.04
N VAL A 78 -8.54 4.71 3.29
CA VAL A 78 -7.38 5.55 3.66
C VAL A 78 -6.14 5.12 2.89
N MET A 79 -5.87 3.80 2.79
CA MET A 79 -4.75 3.27 2.02
C MET A 79 -4.80 3.64 0.54
N ARG A 80 -5.99 3.70 -0.06
CA ARG A 80 -6.17 4.19 -1.45
C ARG A 80 -5.78 5.66 -1.59
N ILE A 81 -6.15 6.50 -0.61
CA ILE A 81 -5.76 7.92 -0.61
C ILE A 81 -4.24 8.06 -0.52
N ALA A 82 -3.61 7.33 0.42
CA ALA A 82 -2.16 7.31 0.57
C ALA A 82 -1.45 6.83 -0.71
N HIS A 83 -1.92 5.73 -1.31
CA HIS A 83 -1.38 5.22 -2.56
C HIS A 83 -1.44 6.25 -3.70
N ASN A 84 -2.57 6.93 -3.86
CA ASN A 84 -2.72 7.95 -4.89
C ASN A 84 -1.75 9.12 -4.67
N LEU A 85 -1.54 9.56 -3.42
CA LEU A 85 -0.58 10.61 -3.11
C LEU A 85 0.87 10.20 -3.39
N VAL A 86 1.24 8.96 -3.08
CA VAL A 86 2.54 8.39 -3.44
C VAL A 86 2.73 8.38 -4.96
N ILE A 87 1.75 7.92 -5.73
CA ILE A 87 1.81 7.93 -7.20
C ILE A 87 1.92 9.37 -7.74
N ASP A 88 1.13 10.30 -7.21
CA ASP A 88 1.18 11.71 -7.62
C ASP A 88 2.54 12.35 -7.32
N HIS A 89 3.16 11.98 -6.19
CA HIS A 89 4.53 12.40 -5.86
C HIS A 89 5.54 11.93 -6.94
N PHE A 90 5.55 10.64 -7.28
CA PHE A 90 6.45 10.12 -8.31
C PHE A 90 6.18 10.72 -9.70
N ARG A 91 4.92 10.96 -10.04
CA ARG A 91 4.57 11.64 -11.30
C ARG A 91 5.13 13.06 -11.36
N LYS A 92 5.02 13.83 -10.27
CA LYS A 92 5.57 15.18 -10.18
C LYS A 92 7.10 15.17 -10.29
N GLN A 93 7.77 14.25 -9.58
CA GLN A 93 9.21 14.08 -9.63
C GLN A 93 9.68 13.73 -11.05
N LYS A 94 9.04 12.76 -11.71
CA LYS A 94 9.35 12.38 -13.09
C LYS A 94 9.15 13.55 -14.08
N LYS A 95 8.09 14.36 -13.89
CA LYS A 95 7.85 15.54 -14.73
C LYS A 95 8.92 16.62 -14.52
N MET A 96 9.39 16.82 -13.28
CA MET A 96 10.50 17.75 -12.99
C MET A 96 11.84 17.24 -13.58
N HIS A 97 12.10 15.94 -13.58
CA HIS A 97 13.28 15.35 -14.23
C HIS A 97 13.25 15.50 -15.75
N MET A 98 12.10 15.35 -16.40
CA MET A 98 11.98 15.57 -17.84
C MET A 98 12.29 17.02 -18.28
N VAL A 99 12.11 17.99 -17.39
CA VAL A 99 12.43 19.41 -17.64
C VAL A 99 13.91 19.72 -17.35
N ARG A 100 14.62 18.86 -16.61
CA ARG A 100 16.04 19.07 -16.19
C ARG A 100 17.05 18.12 -16.82
N SER A 101 16.61 17.10 -17.57
CA SER A 101 17.53 16.09 -18.08
C SER A 101 18.09 16.46 -19.45
N ASN A 102 19.22 17.15 -19.40
CA ASN A 102 20.32 16.99 -20.35
C ASN A 102 21.60 16.69 -19.57
N ASN A 103 21.63 15.64 -18.74
CA ASN A 103 22.87 14.99 -18.26
C ASN A 103 22.53 13.78 -17.41
N ASP A 104 23.20 12.69 -17.70
CA ASP A 104 23.23 11.39 -17.04
C ASP A 104 23.12 11.46 -15.51
N PHE A 105 22.08 10.82 -14.95
CA PHE A 105 22.03 10.47 -13.53
C PHE A 105 21.47 9.05 -13.40
N ASP A 106 22.34 8.16 -12.92
CA ASP A 106 22.06 6.75 -12.73
C ASP A 106 21.09 6.55 -11.56
N ILE A 107 19.96 5.87 -11.83
CA ILE A 107 18.86 5.61 -10.87
C ILE A 107 19.30 4.69 -9.71
N PHE A 108 20.50 4.09 -9.80
CA PHE A 108 21.01 3.15 -8.79
C PHE A 108 21.73 3.79 -7.61
N ASP A 109 22.04 5.10 -7.63
CA ASP A 109 22.75 5.78 -6.55
C ASP A 109 21.88 6.20 -5.35
N VAL A 110 20.55 6.03 -5.43
CA VAL A 110 19.61 6.41 -4.34
C VAL A 110 19.33 5.26 -3.37
N ILE A 111 19.95 4.08 -3.55
CA ILE A 111 19.69 2.89 -2.71
C ILE A 111 20.78 2.68 -1.64
N LYS A 112 21.26 3.73 -1.02
CA LYS A 112 22.12 3.62 0.16
C LYS A 112 21.60 4.53 1.26
N ASP A 113 20.67 4.01 2.07
CA ASP A 113 20.40 4.56 3.39
C ASP A 113 20.60 3.43 4.42
N ASP A 114 21.77 3.47 5.09
CA ASP A 114 22.31 2.43 5.98
C ASP A 114 21.79 2.54 7.44
N ASN A 115 20.62 3.08 7.68
CA ASN A 115 20.05 3.23 9.03
C ASN A 115 18.88 2.29 9.33
N ILE A 116 19.00 1.02 8.95
CA ILE A 116 18.05 -0.02 9.38
C ILE A 116 18.74 -0.92 10.39
N ASN A 117 18.15 -1.02 11.58
CA ASN A 117 18.60 -1.92 12.65
C ASN A 117 18.79 -3.34 12.08
N VAL A 118 19.92 -4.00 12.41
CA VAL A 118 20.31 -5.31 11.85
C VAL A 118 19.22 -6.36 12.10
N ASP A 119 18.52 -6.30 13.23
CA ASP A 119 17.45 -7.23 13.59
C ASP A 119 16.22 -7.07 12.68
N ASP A 120 15.85 -5.84 12.33
CA ASP A 120 14.74 -5.56 11.40
C ASP A 120 15.06 -5.99 9.97
N ARG A 121 16.34 -6.02 9.61
CA ARG A 121 16.82 -6.48 8.31
C ARG A 121 16.68 -7.99 8.17
N LEU A 122 17.10 -8.75 9.18
CA LEU A 122 16.99 -10.22 9.21
C LEU A 122 15.52 -10.68 9.19
N ILE A 123 14.65 -10.03 9.97
CA ILE A 123 13.20 -10.32 9.97
C ILE A 123 12.60 -10.01 8.60
N ARG A 124 13.00 -8.92 7.99
CA ARG A 124 12.50 -8.53 6.66
C ARG A 124 12.95 -9.51 5.58
N ASP A 125 14.22 -9.91 5.59
CA ASP A 125 14.76 -10.87 4.63
C ASP A 125 14.09 -12.23 4.76
N GLN A 126 13.79 -12.67 5.99
CA GLN A 126 13.01 -13.88 6.22
C GLN A 126 11.59 -13.78 5.68
N ILE A 127 10.87 -12.67 5.95
CA ILE A 127 9.53 -12.43 5.41
C ILE A 127 9.53 -12.42 3.87
N PHE A 128 10.53 -11.80 3.25
CA PHE A 128 10.67 -11.80 1.79
C PHE A 128 10.99 -13.18 1.24
N SER A 129 11.82 -13.96 1.92
CA SER A 129 12.13 -15.34 1.55
C SER A 129 10.88 -16.23 1.62
N ASP A 130 10.11 -16.14 2.70
CA ASP A 130 8.87 -16.90 2.90
C ASP A 130 7.82 -16.51 1.87
N LEU A 131 7.68 -15.20 1.58
CA LEU A 131 6.76 -14.71 0.55
C LEU A 131 7.15 -15.20 -0.85
N ARG A 132 8.45 -15.18 -1.21
CA ARG A 132 8.92 -15.77 -2.48
C ARG A 132 8.63 -17.25 -2.56
N GLY A 133 8.81 -17.98 -1.46
CA GLY A 133 8.45 -19.40 -1.36
C GLY A 133 6.97 -19.67 -1.63
N LEU A 134 6.07 -18.81 -1.11
CA LEU A 134 4.63 -18.91 -1.36
C LEU A 134 4.26 -18.54 -2.80
N ILE A 135 4.87 -17.49 -3.37
CA ILE A 135 4.65 -17.07 -4.75
C ILE A 135 5.05 -18.17 -5.75
N ASN A 136 6.13 -18.91 -5.45
CA ASN A 136 6.58 -20.00 -6.31
C ASN A 136 5.62 -21.21 -6.35
N LEU A 137 4.70 -21.32 -5.41
CA LEU A 137 3.65 -22.36 -5.38
C LEU A 137 2.38 -21.97 -6.14
N LEU A 138 2.29 -20.74 -6.63
CA LEU A 138 1.16 -20.31 -7.45
C LEU A 138 1.23 -20.95 -8.85
N PRO A 139 0.07 -21.17 -9.51
CA PRO A 139 0.03 -21.46 -10.94
C PRO A 139 0.76 -20.36 -11.73
N ASN A 140 1.46 -20.76 -12.82
CA ASN A 140 2.34 -19.86 -13.57
C ASN A 140 1.64 -18.58 -14.04
N ASP A 141 0.43 -18.68 -14.59
CA ASP A 141 -0.34 -17.54 -15.09
C ASP A 141 -0.73 -16.53 -13.98
N GLN A 142 -0.94 -17.02 -12.77
CA GLN A 142 -1.22 -16.17 -11.59
C GLN A 142 0.06 -15.53 -11.04
N LYS A 143 1.15 -16.33 -11.00
CA LYS A 143 2.46 -15.87 -10.57
C LYS A 143 2.97 -14.74 -11.46
N GLU A 144 2.92 -14.92 -12.78
CA GLU A 144 3.40 -13.94 -13.76
C GLU A 144 2.63 -12.61 -13.67
N VAL A 145 1.30 -12.66 -13.64
CA VAL A 145 0.47 -11.45 -13.46
C VAL A 145 0.81 -10.74 -12.15
N LEU A 146 1.03 -11.49 -11.07
CA LEU A 146 1.40 -10.94 -9.78
C LEU A 146 2.80 -10.29 -9.82
N MET A 147 3.79 -10.97 -10.43
CA MET A 147 5.15 -10.44 -10.57
C MET A 147 5.16 -9.16 -11.39
N MET A 148 4.55 -9.15 -12.57
CA MET A 148 4.46 -7.95 -13.42
C MET A 148 3.74 -6.79 -12.73
N ARG A 149 2.70 -7.06 -11.96
CA ARG A 149 1.95 -6.01 -11.28
C ARG A 149 2.70 -5.40 -10.11
N TYR A 150 3.38 -6.23 -9.27
CA TYR A 150 3.99 -5.79 -8.03
C TYR A 150 5.47 -5.44 -8.14
N PHE A 151 6.23 -6.18 -8.95
CA PHE A 151 7.67 -5.97 -9.06
C PHE A 151 8.05 -5.13 -10.28
N GLU A 152 7.29 -5.23 -11.39
CA GLU A 152 7.52 -4.45 -12.60
C GLU A 152 6.58 -3.24 -12.71
N GLU A 153 5.67 -3.06 -11.73
CA GLU A 153 4.70 -1.96 -11.64
C GLU A 153 3.82 -1.77 -12.88
N MET A 154 3.66 -2.82 -13.69
CA MET A 154 2.89 -2.75 -14.93
C MET A 154 1.39 -2.53 -14.66
N SER A 155 0.74 -1.75 -15.52
CA SER A 155 -0.72 -1.61 -15.49
C SER A 155 -1.40 -2.89 -15.98
N PHE A 156 -2.64 -3.17 -15.51
CA PHE A 156 -3.39 -4.34 -16.01
C PHE A 156 -3.64 -4.30 -17.52
N LYS A 157 -3.68 -3.11 -18.12
CA LYS A 157 -3.76 -2.96 -19.57
C LYS A 157 -2.49 -3.49 -20.25
N LYS A 158 -1.30 -3.10 -19.78
CA LYS A 158 -0.02 -3.61 -20.30
C LYS A 158 0.17 -5.11 -20.06
N ILE A 159 -0.26 -5.62 -18.89
CA ILE A 159 -0.23 -7.06 -18.58
C ILE A 159 -1.15 -7.81 -19.53
N ALA A 160 -2.34 -7.32 -19.80
CA ALA A 160 -3.30 -7.91 -20.73
C ALA A 160 -2.74 -7.94 -22.16
N GLU A 161 -2.12 -6.84 -22.62
CA GLU A 161 -1.44 -6.75 -23.90
C GLU A 161 -0.25 -7.72 -24.00
N HIS A 162 0.54 -7.87 -22.92
CA HIS A 162 1.71 -8.76 -22.89
C HIS A 162 1.32 -10.24 -23.04
N PHE A 163 0.22 -10.67 -22.43
CA PHE A 163 -0.26 -12.06 -22.49
C PHE A 163 -1.31 -12.31 -23.57
N ASP A 164 -1.66 -11.31 -24.37
CA ASP A 164 -2.74 -11.36 -25.36
C ASP A 164 -4.08 -11.86 -24.75
N ILE A 165 -4.44 -11.29 -23.60
CA ILE A 165 -5.67 -11.60 -22.86
C ILE A 165 -6.50 -10.36 -22.61
N SER A 166 -7.77 -10.54 -22.22
CA SER A 166 -8.60 -9.42 -21.81
C SER A 166 -8.11 -8.83 -20.46
N ILE A 167 -8.34 -7.52 -20.25
CA ILE A 167 -8.07 -6.86 -18.96
C ILE A 167 -8.83 -7.56 -17.82
N ASN A 168 -10.05 -8.03 -18.07
CA ASN A 168 -10.85 -8.78 -17.08
C ASN A 168 -10.20 -10.11 -16.73
N THR A 169 -9.59 -10.79 -17.69
CA THR A 169 -8.82 -12.03 -17.46
C THR A 169 -7.59 -11.74 -16.60
N ALA A 170 -6.83 -10.68 -16.88
CA ALA A 170 -5.68 -10.29 -16.07
C ALA A 170 -6.08 -9.94 -14.62
N LEU A 171 -7.19 -9.20 -14.44
CA LEU A 171 -7.77 -8.91 -13.13
C LEU A 171 -8.23 -10.19 -12.40
N GLY A 172 -8.84 -11.13 -13.13
CA GLY A 172 -9.26 -12.43 -12.59
C GLY A 172 -8.07 -13.25 -12.11
N ARG A 173 -7.00 -13.39 -12.92
CA ARG A 173 -5.76 -14.09 -12.55
C ARG A 173 -5.15 -13.48 -11.29
N MET A 174 -5.09 -12.13 -11.20
CA MET A 174 -4.60 -11.44 -10.01
C MET A 174 -5.45 -11.72 -8.77
N ARG A 175 -6.78 -11.69 -8.90
CA ARG A 175 -7.70 -12.01 -7.80
C ARG A 175 -7.46 -13.44 -7.28
N TYR A 176 -7.35 -14.42 -8.17
CA TYR A 176 -7.09 -15.81 -7.79
C TYR A 176 -5.69 -15.98 -7.20
N ALA A 177 -4.67 -15.29 -7.70
CA ALA A 177 -3.34 -15.28 -7.10
C ALA A 177 -3.39 -14.87 -5.63
N LEU A 178 -4.08 -13.78 -5.30
CA LEU A 178 -4.22 -13.30 -3.92
C LEU A 178 -5.03 -14.25 -3.03
N ILE A 179 -6.07 -14.90 -3.57
CA ILE A 179 -6.85 -15.91 -2.84
C ILE A 179 -5.96 -17.12 -2.53
N ASN A 180 -5.24 -17.64 -3.52
CA ASN A 180 -4.37 -18.79 -3.37
C ASN A 180 -3.20 -18.52 -2.41
N LEU A 181 -2.59 -17.32 -2.46
CA LEU A 181 -1.57 -16.93 -1.49
C LEU A 181 -2.09 -16.94 -0.04
N ARG A 182 -3.33 -16.49 0.19
CA ARG A 182 -3.95 -16.54 1.53
C ARG A 182 -4.14 -17.99 2.00
N VAL A 183 -4.59 -18.87 1.13
CA VAL A 183 -4.77 -20.30 1.44
C VAL A 183 -3.41 -20.95 1.71
N LEU A 184 -2.39 -20.68 0.90
CA LEU A 184 -1.04 -21.21 1.07
C LEU A 184 -0.40 -20.71 2.37
N LYS A 185 -0.58 -19.44 2.73
CA LYS A 185 -0.14 -18.86 4.02
C LYS A 185 -0.75 -19.62 5.19
N GLN A 186 -2.06 -19.84 5.18
CA GLN A 186 -2.76 -20.57 6.24
C GLN A 186 -2.27 -22.02 6.38
N LYS A 187 -2.07 -22.71 5.25
CA LYS A 187 -1.59 -24.11 5.25
C LYS A 187 -0.17 -24.26 5.77
N ARG A 188 0.70 -23.26 5.58
CA ARG A 188 2.09 -23.31 6.02
C ARG A 188 2.34 -22.73 7.40
N HIS A 189 1.32 -22.21 8.08
CA HIS A 189 1.47 -21.48 9.35
C HIS A 189 2.56 -20.38 9.29
N VAL A 190 2.74 -19.77 8.11
CA VAL A 190 3.75 -18.71 7.92
C VAL A 190 3.23 -17.44 8.56
N ASP A 191 3.88 -17.04 9.65
CA ASP A 191 3.53 -15.83 10.38
C ASP A 191 4.23 -14.61 9.74
N LEU A 192 3.55 -13.98 8.76
CA LEU A 192 4.03 -12.76 8.09
C LEU A 192 3.75 -11.48 8.91
N HIS A 193 3.34 -11.64 10.19
CA HIS A 193 3.03 -10.58 11.13
C HIS A 193 3.87 -10.73 12.39
N LYS A 194 5.10 -10.32 12.33
CA LYS A 194 5.86 -9.90 13.52
C LYS A 194 6.45 -8.55 13.27
#